data_6478772bda8d40363be13b2670334cbd
#
_entry.id   6478772bda8d40363be13b2670334cbd
#
_cell.length_a   1.000
_cell.length_b   1.000
_cell.length_c   1.000
_cell.angle_alpha   90.00
_cell.angle_beta   90.00
_cell.angle_gamma   90.00
#
_symmetry.space_group_name_H-M   'P 1'
#
loop_
_entity.id
_entity.type
_entity.pdbx_description
1 polymer ?
#
loop_
_entity_poly.entity_id
_entity_poly.type
_entity_poly.pdbx_seq_one_letter_code
_entity_poly.pdbx_strand_id
1 'polypeptide(L)'
;MNHPYLNQPGVAISAHRGGSEEAPENTLESFKYSIELGCSYIETDVQLSSDGIPYIFHDDDLKRLLGKDVVFNSLHSDQIEELRLFETHPIPKLETALSQFPNALFQIDLKTDEVAFPAMKIIEKLNAFERVCIASFSSDRLEKVRETYPKTCYSMGPKEVLKLLLASFGLYKNEVPGDCLQVPIYQYGIKLVTKRFVKYVQSKDLKIHVWTINDEYTMRKLIDLGVDGIITDRPKILKDVLTQN
;
A
#
# COMPACT_ATOMS: atom_id res chain seq x y z
N MET A 1 16.88 -4.33 13.10
CA MET A 1 15.73 -3.83 13.90
C MET A 1 14.60 -3.60 12.95
N ASN A 2 13.42 -4.16 13.23
CA ASN A 2 12.27 -3.92 12.36
C ASN A 2 11.85 -2.45 12.42
N HIS A 3 11.48 -1.91 11.26
CA HIS A 3 10.99 -0.53 11.15
C HIS A 3 9.74 -0.32 12.03
N PRO A 4 9.58 0.82 12.74
CA PRO A 4 8.42 1.08 13.62
C PRO A 4 7.06 0.84 12.96
N TYR A 5 6.95 1.16 11.67
CA TYR A 5 5.77 0.90 10.84
C TYR A 5 5.29 -0.57 10.93
N LEU A 6 6.20 -1.54 11.03
CA LEU A 6 5.90 -2.97 10.98
C LEU A 6 5.55 -3.58 12.36
N ASN A 7 5.56 -2.79 13.43
CA ASN A 7 5.35 -3.25 14.81
C ASN A 7 3.84 -3.38 15.15
N GLN A 8 3.04 -3.99 14.27
CA GLN A 8 1.63 -4.25 14.55
C GLN A 8 1.45 -5.67 15.12
N PRO A 9 0.69 -5.83 16.22
CA PRO A 9 0.43 -7.14 16.79
C PRO A 9 -0.59 -7.93 15.96
N GLY A 10 -0.41 -9.25 15.91
CA GLY A 10 -1.35 -10.15 15.24
C GLY A 10 -1.37 -10.00 13.72
N VAL A 11 -2.49 -10.36 13.09
CA VAL A 11 -2.69 -10.20 11.65
C VAL A 11 -3.21 -8.78 11.38
N ALA A 12 -2.43 -8.02 10.65
CA ALA A 12 -2.76 -6.63 10.35
C ALA A 12 -3.90 -6.50 9.34
N ILE A 13 -4.84 -5.59 9.60
CA ILE A 13 -5.88 -5.17 8.66
C ILE A 13 -5.34 -3.98 7.87
N SER A 14 -5.12 -4.13 6.56
CA SER A 14 -4.78 -3.03 5.68
C SER A 14 -5.96 -2.69 4.77
N ALA A 15 -6.52 -1.50 4.95
CA ALA A 15 -7.67 -1.05 4.19
C ALA A 15 -7.22 -0.56 2.80
N HIS A 16 -7.44 -1.37 1.76
CA HIS A 16 -7.11 -1.07 0.37
C HIS A 16 -7.88 0.17 -0.10
N ARG A 17 -7.16 1.24 -0.45
CA ARG A 17 -7.72 2.56 -0.78
C ARG A 17 -8.71 3.09 0.28
N GLY A 18 -8.48 2.73 1.55
CA GLY A 18 -9.38 3.07 2.64
C GLY A 18 -10.61 2.17 2.78
N GLY A 19 -10.64 0.98 2.15
CA GLY A 19 -11.77 0.04 2.20
C GLY A 19 -12.79 0.28 1.10
N SER A 20 -12.37 0.15 -0.15
CA SER A 20 -13.08 0.63 -1.36
C SER A 20 -14.45 -0.02 -1.65
N GLU A 21 -14.80 -1.13 -1.01
CA GLU A 21 -16.14 -1.72 -1.10
C GLU A 21 -17.06 -1.32 0.08
N GLU A 22 -16.53 -0.59 1.07
CA GLU A 22 -17.28 -0.17 2.26
C GLU A 22 -17.32 1.37 2.41
N ALA A 23 -16.40 2.08 1.73
CA ALA A 23 -16.32 3.55 1.72
C ALA A 23 -15.79 4.06 0.37
N PRO A 24 -15.99 5.35 0.02
CA PRO A 24 -15.51 5.91 -1.24
C PRO A 24 -13.99 5.85 -1.36
N GLU A 25 -13.45 5.04 -2.31
CA GLU A 25 -12.02 4.78 -2.44
C GLU A 25 -11.16 6.04 -2.49
N ASN A 26 -10.00 6.00 -1.83
CA ASN A 26 -8.97 7.05 -1.90
C ASN A 26 -9.49 8.46 -1.52
N THR A 27 -10.41 8.55 -0.57
CA THR A 27 -10.94 9.79 0.01
C THR A 27 -10.53 9.95 1.48
N LEU A 28 -10.59 11.19 1.98
CA LEU A 28 -10.36 11.43 3.42
C LEU A 28 -11.44 10.75 4.29
N GLU A 29 -12.64 10.57 3.74
CA GLU A 29 -13.73 9.87 4.42
C GLU A 29 -13.44 8.38 4.58
N SER A 30 -12.98 7.70 3.53
CA SER A 30 -12.59 6.29 3.61
C SER A 30 -11.43 6.07 4.58
N PHE A 31 -10.48 7.00 4.65
CA PHE A 31 -9.38 6.92 5.61
C PHE A 31 -9.87 7.08 7.05
N LYS A 32 -10.77 8.04 7.28
CA LYS A 32 -11.43 8.20 8.59
C LYS A 32 -12.22 6.95 8.97
N TYR A 33 -13.01 6.41 8.05
CA TYR A 33 -13.75 5.15 8.25
C TYR A 33 -12.83 4.02 8.69
N SER A 34 -11.72 3.80 7.97
CA SER A 34 -10.75 2.74 8.28
C SER A 34 -10.09 2.93 9.64
N ILE A 35 -9.76 4.16 10.03
CA ILE A 35 -9.20 4.49 11.34
C ILE A 35 -10.21 4.20 12.45
N GLU A 36 -11.45 4.65 12.30
CA GLU A 36 -12.54 4.42 13.26
C GLU A 36 -12.89 2.93 13.39
N LEU A 37 -12.77 2.18 12.29
CA LEU A 37 -12.90 0.73 12.30
C LEU A 37 -11.73 0.05 13.05
N GLY A 38 -10.60 0.70 13.22
CA GLY A 38 -9.41 0.17 13.89
C GLY A 38 -8.50 -0.63 12.96
N CYS A 39 -8.45 -0.29 11.66
CA CYS A 39 -7.50 -0.86 10.73
C CYS A 39 -6.07 -0.53 11.14
N SER A 40 -5.15 -1.48 10.96
CA SER A 40 -3.72 -1.30 11.26
C SER A 40 -3.07 -0.33 10.28
N TYR A 41 -3.48 -0.41 9.00
CA TYR A 41 -2.91 0.38 7.91
C TYR A 41 -4.00 0.90 6.99
N ILE A 42 -3.73 2.07 6.40
CA ILE A 42 -4.43 2.60 5.24
C ILE A 42 -3.51 2.39 4.04
N GLU A 43 -3.97 1.63 3.07
CA GLU A 43 -3.29 1.56 1.78
C GLU A 43 -3.87 2.59 0.83
N THR A 44 -3.02 3.23 0.02
CA THR A 44 -3.41 4.28 -0.91
C THR A 44 -2.41 4.43 -2.04
N ASP A 45 -2.84 5.06 -3.11
CA ASP A 45 -2.10 5.26 -4.35
C ASP A 45 -1.80 6.74 -4.58
N VAL A 46 -0.65 7.07 -5.17
CA VAL A 46 -0.27 8.46 -5.41
C VAL A 46 0.12 8.69 -6.86
N GLN A 47 -0.53 9.68 -7.47
CA GLN A 47 -0.28 10.24 -8.78
C GLN A 47 0.23 11.69 -8.67
N LEU A 48 0.83 12.23 -9.74
CA LEU A 48 1.36 13.58 -9.79
C LEU A 48 0.53 14.45 -10.74
N SER A 49 0.19 15.67 -10.33
CA SER A 49 -0.35 16.68 -11.25
C SER A 49 0.73 17.22 -12.20
N SER A 50 0.32 17.88 -13.29
CA SER A 50 1.27 18.46 -14.26
C SER A 50 2.16 19.56 -13.70
N ASP A 51 1.75 20.20 -12.61
CA ASP A 51 2.51 21.20 -11.86
C ASP A 51 3.25 20.65 -10.63
N GLY A 52 3.33 19.31 -10.51
CA GLY A 52 4.20 18.64 -9.55
C GLY A 52 3.64 18.45 -8.15
N ILE A 53 2.33 18.45 -7.96
CA ILE A 53 1.67 18.20 -6.67
C ILE A 53 1.21 16.74 -6.58
N PRO A 54 1.62 15.96 -5.56
CA PRO A 54 1.14 14.61 -5.32
C PRO A 54 -0.31 14.56 -4.82
N TYR A 55 -1.15 13.81 -5.52
CA TYR A 55 -2.54 13.55 -5.18
C TYR A 55 -2.79 12.07 -4.94
N ILE A 56 -3.77 11.77 -4.11
CA ILE A 56 -4.23 10.42 -3.84
C ILE A 56 -5.19 10.01 -4.95
N PHE A 57 -4.71 9.15 -5.85
CA PHE A 57 -5.49 8.65 -6.97
C PHE A 57 -4.84 7.39 -7.54
N HIS A 58 -5.66 6.39 -7.93
CA HIS A 58 -5.14 5.10 -8.39
C HIS A 58 -4.86 5.04 -9.89
N ASP A 59 -5.84 5.45 -10.70
CA ASP A 59 -5.84 5.20 -12.14
C ASP A 59 -4.93 6.18 -12.90
N ASP A 60 -4.47 5.79 -14.08
CA ASP A 60 -3.71 6.68 -14.96
C ASP A 60 -4.60 7.74 -15.61
N ASP A 61 -5.92 7.52 -15.64
CA ASP A 61 -6.91 8.42 -16.22
C ASP A 61 -8.17 8.56 -15.34
N LEU A 62 -9.04 9.47 -15.72
CA LEU A 62 -10.29 9.77 -14.98
C LEU A 62 -11.49 8.90 -15.40
N LYS A 63 -11.31 7.94 -16.31
CA LYS A 63 -12.42 7.26 -17.01
C LYS A 63 -13.28 6.42 -16.06
N ARG A 64 -12.67 5.61 -15.21
CA ARG A 64 -13.41 4.69 -14.32
C ARG A 64 -14.25 5.44 -13.29
N LEU A 65 -13.68 6.47 -12.64
CA LEU A 65 -14.35 7.15 -11.52
C LEU A 65 -15.15 8.37 -11.94
N LEU A 66 -14.78 9.03 -13.05
CA LEU A 66 -15.37 10.30 -13.46
C LEU A 66 -15.95 10.29 -14.88
N GLY A 67 -15.83 9.17 -15.61
CA GLY A 67 -16.35 9.05 -16.99
C GLY A 67 -15.63 9.95 -18.02
N LYS A 68 -14.47 10.54 -17.66
CA LYS A 68 -13.72 11.47 -18.51
C LYS A 68 -12.49 10.77 -19.10
N ASP A 69 -12.31 10.85 -20.41
CA ASP A 69 -11.13 10.31 -21.11
C ASP A 69 -9.98 11.32 -21.06
N VAL A 70 -9.42 11.51 -19.86
CA VAL A 70 -8.36 12.48 -19.57
C VAL A 70 -7.33 11.82 -18.67
N VAL A 71 -6.07 11.89 -19.06
CA VAL A 71 -4.94 11.37 -18.30
C VAL A 71 -4.69 12.22 -17.07
N PHE A 72 -4.57 11.60 -15.88
CA PHE A 72 -4.50 12.29 -14.59
C PHE A 72 -3.33 13.28 -14.52
N ASN A 73 -2.13 12.83 -14.89
CA ASN A 73 -0.90 13.62 -14.80
C ASN A 73 -0.79 14.75 -15.84
N SER A 74 -1.74 14.85 -16.78
CA SER A 74 -1.85 16.00 -17.67
C SER A 74 -2.59 17.19 -17.05
N LEU A 75 -3.26 16.98 -15.93
CA LEU A 75 -4.07 18.01 -15.28
C LEU A 75 -3.24 18.87 -14.33
N HIS A 76 -3.46 20.19 -14.38
CA HIS A 76 -2.97 21.12 -13.37
C HIS A 76 -3.73 20.95 -12.05
N SER A 77 -3.11 21.28 -10.93
CA SER A 77 -3.71 21.15 -9.61
C SER A 77 -5.07 21.87 -9.49
N ASP A 78 -5.20 23.08 -10.06
CA ASP A 78 -6.48 23.83 -10.07
C ASP A 78 -7.61 23.03 -10.75
N GLN A 79 -7.30 22.28 -11.82
CA GLN A 79 -8.29 21.45 -12.51
C GLN A 79 -8.66 20.22 -11.68
N ILE A 80 -7.70 19.62 -10.97
CA ILE A 80 -7.92 18.46 -10.09
C ILE A 80 -8.79 18.87 -8.89
N GLU A 81 -8.59 20.06 -8.33
CA GLU A 81 -9.35 20.58 -7.18
C GLU A 81 -10.84 20.85 -7.49
N GLU A 82 -11.19 21.03 -8.77
CA GLU A 82 -12.58 21.14 -9.22
C GLU A 82 -13.28 19.77 -9.37
N LEU A 83 -12.51 18.66 -9.42
CA LEU A 83 -13.08 17.32 -9.57
C LEU A 83 -13.71 16.83 -8.27
N ARG A 84 -14.74 16.00 -8.42
CA ARG A 84 -15.39 15.35 -7.27
C ARG A 84 -15.57 13.87 -7.57
N LEU A 85 -14.92 13.03 -6.77
CA LEU A 85 -15.18 11.60 -6.75
C LEU A 85 -16.53 11.33 -6.12
N PHE A 86 -17.27 10.36 -6.66
CA PHE A 86 -18.58 9.98 -6.11
C PHE A 86 -19.48 11.20 -5.84
N GLU A 87 -19.46 12.19 -6.78
CA GLU A 87 -20.24 13.44 -6.79
C GLU A 87 -19.86 14.46 -5.70
N THR A 88 -19.27 14.05 -4.59
CA THR A 88 -19.11 14.93 -3.40
C THR A 88 -17.67 15.07 -2.89
N HIS A 89 -16.80 14.05 -3.09
CA HIS A 89 -15.48 14.00 -2.46
C HIS A 89 -14.41 14.64 -3.35
N PRO A 90 -13.64 15.62 -2.85
CA PRO A 90 -12.47 16.12 -3.56
C PRO A 90 -11.40 15.01 -3.64
N ILE A 91 -10.55 15.06 -4.68
CA ILE A 91 -9.35 14.22 -4.76
C ILE A 91 -8.33 14.78 -3.75
N PRO A 92 -7.90 14.01 -2.72
CA PRO A 92 -7.04 14.56 -1.69
C PRO A 92 -5.60 14.74 -2.19
N LYS A 93 -4.94 15.83 -1.75
CA LYS A 93 -3.47 15.91 -1.81
C LYS A 93 -2.87 14.94 -0.80
N LEU A 94 -1.73 14.34 -1.13
CA LEU A 94 -0.97 13.49 -0.19
C LEU A 94 -0.65 14.24 1.11
N GLU A 95 -0.23 15.50 1.01
CA GLU A 95 0.07 16.33 2.18
C GLU A 95 -1.15 16.50 3.09
N THR A 96 -2.33 16.72 2.51
CA THR A 96 -3.58 16.87 3.28
C THR A 96 -3.91 15.60 4.05
N ALA A 97 -3.83 14.42 3.39
CA ALA A 97 -4.12 13.15 4.05
C ALA A 97 -3.16 12.84 5.19
N LEU A 98 -1.85 12.99 4.95
CA LEU A 98 -0.84 12.75 5.99
C LEU A 98 -0.93 13.74 7.16
N SER A 99 -1.32 14.99 6.90
CA SER A 99 -1.48 16.01 7.93
C SER A 99 -2.75 15.82 8.76
N GLN A 100 -3.84 15.41 8.11
CA GLN A 100 -5.13 15.22 8.79
C GLN A 100 -5.13 13.97 9.68
N PHE A 101 -4.34 12.95 9.31
CA PHE A 101 -4.25 11.69 10.04
C PHE A 101 -2.82 11.43 10.55
N PRO A 102 -2.32 12.25 11.50
CA PRO A 102 -0.91 12.21 11.91
C PRO A 102 -0.50 10.92 12.63
N ASN A 103 -1.45 10.17 13.17
CA ASN A 103 -1.20 8.91 13.89
C ASN A 103 -1.49 7.66 13.05
N ALA A 104 -2.04 7.82 11.84
CA ALA A 104 -2.33 6.68 10.98
C ALA A 104 -1.07 6.17 10.28
N LEU A 105 -1.01 4.86 10.08
CA LEU A 105 0.03 4.21 9.30
C LEU A 105 -0.43 4.08 7.85
N PHE A 106 0.35 4.65 6.93
CA PHE A 106 0.03 4.65 5.50
C PHE A 106 0.97 3.74 4.71
N GLN A 107 0.40 2.88 3.89
CA GLN A 107 1.09 2.25 2.77
C GLN A 107 0.82 3.09 1.52
N ILE A 108 1.86 3.56 0.86
CA ILE A 108 1.75 4.47 -0.28
C ILE A 108 2.36 3.80 -1.52
N ASP A 109 1.50 3.48 -2.51
CA ASP A 109 1.96 3.00 -3.82
C ASP A 109 2.29 4.17 -4.74
N LEU A 110 3.56 4.28 -5.11
CA LEU A 110 4.05 5.28 -6.06
C LEU A 110 3.76 4.82 -7.49
N LYS A 111 2.82 5.46 -8.18
CA LYS A 111 2.36 5.01 -9.51
C LYS A 111 3.35 5.30 -10.62
N THR A 112 4.03 6.44 -10.60
CA THR A 112 4.97 6.89 -11.66
C THR A 112 6.33 7.24 -11.10
N ASP A 113 7.35 7.35 -11.96
CA ASP A 113 8.69 7.76 -11.52
C ASP A 113 8.72 9.22 -11.11
N GLU A 114 7.88 10.04 -11.74
CA GLU A 114 7.81 11.48 -11.51
C GLU A 114 7.23 11.81 -10.13
N VAL A 115 6.28 11.02 -9.61
CA VAL A 115 5.65 11.26 -8.30
C VAL A 115 6.58 10.87 -7.14
N ALA A 116 7.56 10.00 -7.39
CA ALA A 116 8.36 9.37 -6.34
C ALA A 116 9.04 10.39 -5.40
N PHE A 117 9.86 11.27 -5.94
CA PHE A 117 10.55 12.27 -5.12
C PHE A 117 9.64 13.38 -4.58
N PRO A 118 8.65 13.92 -5.33
CA PRO A 118 7.66 14.83 -4.77
C PRO A 118 6.90 14.25 -3.55
N ALA A 119 6.49 12.98 -3.60
CA ALA A 119 5.84 12.32 -2.48
C ALA A 119 6.78 12.19 -1.26
N MET A 120 8.05 11.80 -1.49
CA MET A 120 9.03 11.67 -0.41
C MET A 120 9.35 13.01 0.25
N LYS A 121 9.39 14.12 -0.49
CA LYS A 121 9.56 15.47 0.08
C LYS A 121 8.42 15.84 1.03
N ILE A 122 7.19 15.42 0.73
CA ILE A 122 6.04 15.63 1.64
C ILE A 122 6.21 14.79 2.91
N ILE A 123 6.60 13.52 2.78
CA ILE A 123 6.85 12.62 3.90
C ILE A 123 7.94 13.18 4.82
N GLU A 124 9.03 13.68 4.23
CA GLU A 124 10.13 14.35 4.95
C GLU A 124 9.65 15.62 5.65
N LYS A 125 8.95 16.52 4.93
CA LYS A 125 8.40 17.77 5.49
C LYS A 125 7.52 17.53 6.70
N LEU A 126 6.73 16.45 6.69
CA LEU A 126 5.81 16.08 7.77
C LEU A 126 6.45 15.16 8.82
N ASN A 127 7.74 14.85 8.68
CA ASN A 127 8.46 13.88 9.52
C ASN A 127 7.69 12.54 9.67
N ALA A 128 7.17 12.03 8.56
CA ALA A 128 6.26 10.88 8.55
C ALA A 128 6.95 9.53 8.27
N PHE A 129 8.29 9.47 8.27
CA PHE A 129 9.06 8.26 7.92
C PHE A 129 8.66 7.03 8.74
N GLU A 130 8.45 7.18 10.05
CA GLU A 130 8.15 6.06 10.94
C GLU A 130 6.73 5.48 10.77
N ARG A 131 5.85 6.19 10.06
CA ARG A 131 4.44 5.82 9.87
C ARG A 131 4.03 5.61 8.42
N VAL A 132 5.02 5.55 7.50
CA VAL A 132 4.79 5.36 6.08
C VAL A 132 5.61 4.19 5.57
N CYS A 133 5.00 3.32 4.77
CA CYS A 133 5.67 2.31 3.96
C CYS A 133 5.49 2.64 2.47
N ILE A 134 6.57 2.70 1.74
CA ILE A 134 6.57 2.96 0.30
C ILE A 134 6.50 1.65 -0.46
N ALA A 135 5.55 1.57 -1.37
CA ALA A 135 5.37 0.47 -2.31
C ALA A 135 5.46 0.97 -3.75
N SER A 136 5.76 0.08 -4.67
CA SER A 136 5.67 0.31 -6.11
C SER A 136 5.79 -0.98 -6.90
N PHE A 137 5.14 -1.03 -8.06
CA PHE A 137 5.33 -2.09 -9.05
C PHE A 137 6.65 -1.95 -9.85
N SER A 138 7.43 -0.89 -9.60
CA SER A 138 8.77 -0.68 -10.17
C SER A 138 9.84 -0.84 -9.09
N SER A 139 10.60 -1.95 -9.15
CA SER A 139 11.75 -2.16 -8.26
C SER A 139 12.82 -1.09 -8.44
N ASP A 140 13.01 -0.60 -9.67
CA ASP A 140 14.01 0.43 -9.97
C ASP A 140 13.63 1.79 -9.34
N ARG A 141 12.33 2.10 -9.28
CA ARG A 141 11.79 3.26 -8.57
C ARG A 141 12.06 3.17 -7.09
N LEU A 142 11.74 2.02 -6.50
CA LEU A 142 11.99 1.77 -5.08
C LEU A 142 13.47 1.87 -4.71
N GLU A 143 14.37 1.35 -5.56
CA GLU A 143 15.82 1.43 -5.35
C GLU A 143 16.29 2.88 -5.31
N LYS A 144 15.93 3.70 -6.31
CA LYS A 144 16.31 5.14 -6.37
C LYS A 144 15.82 5.91 -5.14
N VAL A 145 14.57 5.67 -4.72
CA VAL A 145 13.99 6.37 -3.56
C VAL A 145 14.68 5.93 -2.27
N ARG A 146 14.94 4.64 -2.09
CA ARG A 146 15.60 4.08 -0.91
C ARG A 146 17.03 4.58 -0.73
N GLU A 147 17.78 4.76 -1.83
CA GLU A 147 19.14 5.35 -1.79
C GLU A 147 19.11 6.75 -1.19
N THR A 148 18.09 7.55 -1.50
CA THR A 148 17.96 8.92 -1.02
C THR A 148 17.32 9.02 0.36
N TYR A 149 16.34 8.16 0.65
CA TYR A 149 15.55 8.18 1.90
C TYR A 149 15.61 6.83 2.65
N PRO A 150 16.79 6.38 3.12
CA PRO A 150 16.98 5.03 3.69
C PRO A 150 16.27 4.79 5.02
N LYS A 151 15.67 5.82 5.63
CA LYS A 151 14.95 5.72 6.91
C LYS A 151 13.48 5.33 6.78
N THR A 152 12.96 5.26 5.56
CA THR A 152 11.55 4.91 5.31
C THR A 152 11.40 3.39 5.23
N CYS A 153 10.26 2.85 5.61
CA CYS A 153 9.89 1.46 5.35
C CYS A 153 9.64 1.25 3.84
N TYR A 154 10.15 0.17 3.28
CA TYR A 154 9.97 -0.18 1.88
C TYR A 154 9.40 -1.58 1.71
N SER A 155 8.28 -1.67 0.98
CA SER A 155 7.83 -2.93 0.44
C SER A 155 8.75 -3.39 -0.69
N MET A 156 9.00 -4.70 -0.77
CA MET A 156 9.78 -5.28 -1.86
C MET A 156 9.03 -5.18 -3.18
N GLY A 157 9.72 -4.74 -4.23
CA GLY A 157 9.20 -4.73 -5.59
C GLY A 157 9.22 -6.13 -6.23
N PRO A 158 8.70 -6.25 -7.48
CA PRO A 158 8.59 -7.54 -8.16
C PRO A 158 9.91 -8.29 -8.32
N LYS A 159 11.03 -7.60 -8.57
CA LYS A 159 12.36 -8.22 -8.71
C LYS A 159 12.83 -8.82 -7.38
N GLU A 160 12.61 -8.10 -6.27
CA GLU A 160 13.00 -8.52 -4.91
C GLU A 160 12.14 -9.70 -4.45
N VAL A 161 10.84 -9.67 -4.71
CA VAL A 161 9.93 -10.80 -4.42
C VAL A 161 10.35 -12.05 -5.16
N LEU A 162 10.72 -11.95 -6.46
CA LEU A 162 11.23 -13.09 -7.23
C LEU A 162 12.54 -13.63 -6.66
N LYS A 163 13.51 -12.76 -6.32
CA LYS A 163 14.77 -13.17 -5.69
C LYS A 163 14.52 -13.90 -4.37
N LEU A 164 13.62 -13.38 -3.54
CA LEU A 164 13.27 -14.00 -2.26
C LEU A 164 12.54 -15.33 -2.44
N LEU A 165 11.68 -15.46 -3.45
CA LEU A 165 11.07 -16.73 -3.82
C LEU A 165 12.13 -17.76 -4.23
N LEU A 166 13.07 -17.40 -5.10
CA LEU A 166 14.19 -18.27 -5.49
C LEU A 166 15.07 -18.63 -4.29
N ALA A 167 15.31 -17.69 -3.39
CA ALA A 167 16.06 -17.93 -2.17
C ALA A 167 15.35 -18.94 -1.26
N SER A 168 14.04 -18.97 -1.22
CA SER A 168 13.25 -19.98 -0.47
C SER A 168 13.47 -21.41 -0.97
N PHE A 169 13.96 -21.58 -2.21
CA PHE A 169 14.35 -22.85 -2.81
C PHE A 169 15.87 -23.11 -2.78
N GLY A 170 16.65 -22.17 -2.17
CA GLY A 170 18.12 -22.26 -2.16
C GLY A 170 18.80 -21.87 -3.47
N LEU A 171 18.04 -21.29 -4.42
CA LEU A 171 18.52 -20.90 -5.75
C LEU A 171 19.09 -19.47 -5.80
N TYR A 172 18.92 -18.69 -4.74
CA TYR A 172 19.47 -17.35 -4.59
C TYR A 172 20.02 -17.18 -3.17
N LYS A 173 21.23 -16.63 -3.03
CA LYS A 173 21.96 -16.61 -1.75
C LYS A 173 22.27 -15.21 -1.23
N ASN A 174 22.17 -14.18 -2.09
CA ASN A 174 22.47 -12.82 -1.67
C ASN A 174 21.31 -12.22 -0.87
N GLU A 175 21.59 -11.19 -0.09
CA GLU A 175 20.56 -10.42 0.59
C GLU A 175 19.60 -9.76 -0.41
N VAL A 176 18.34 -9.67 -0.02
CA VAL A 176 17.30 -9.03 -0.81
C VAL A 176 16.83 -7.79 -0.05
N PRO A 177 17.00 -6.59 -0.61
CA PRO A 177 16.65 -5.37 0.08
C PRO A 177 15.13 -5.14 0.15
N GLY A 178 14.66 -4.59 1.28
CA GLY A 178 13.26 -4.28 1.60
C GLY A 178 12.91 -4.73 3.00
N ASP A 179 11.87 -4.15 3.58
CA ASP A 179 11.49 -4.35 4.97
C ASP A 179 10.28 -5.28 5.12
N CYS A 180 9.44 -5.35 4.10
CA CYS A 180 8.25 -6.21 4.06
C CYS A 180 7.90 -6.61 2.62
N LEU A 181 6.95 -7.54 2.49
CA LEU A 181 6.38 -7.97 1.21
C LEU A 181 4.88 -7.70 1.18
N GLN A 182 4.42 -7.21 0.04
CA GLN A 182 3.00 -7.05 -0.27
C GLN A 182 2.75 -7.73 -1.61
N VAL A 183 2.14 -8.92 -1.56
CA VAL A 183 2.09 -9.83 -2.70
C VAL A 183 0.68 -10.36 -2.97
N PRO A 184 0.33 -10.66 -4.23
CA PRO A 184 -0.88 -11.42 -4.55
C PRO A 184 -0.68 -12.90 -4.20
N ILE A 185 -1.79 -13.65 -4.06
CA ILE A 185 -1.69 -15.11 -3.89
C ILE A 185 -1.00 -15.76 -5.09
N TYR A 186 -1.31 -15.28 -6.29
CA TYR A 186 -0.72 -15.75 -7.55
C TYR A 186 -0.16 -14.59 -8.34
N GLN A 187 1.00 -14.79 -8.96
CA GLN A 187 1.58 -13.83 -9.91
C GLN A 187 2.12 -14.60 -11.12
N TYR A 188 1.70 -14.20 -12.33
CA TYR A 188 2.07 -14.86 -13.59
C TYR A 188 1.84 -16.39 -13.57
N GLY A 189 0.74 -16.84 -12.96
CA GLY A 189 0.40 -18.26 -12.83
C GLY A 189 1.16 -19.01 -11.73
N ILE A 190 2.11 -18.38 -11.06
CA ILE A 190 2.88 -18.99 -9.95
C ILE A 190 2.19 -18.64 -8.62
N LYS A 191 1.93 -19.66 -7.80
CA LYS A 191 1.45 -19.47 -6.43
C LYS A 191 2.58 -18.97 -5.53
N LEU A 192 2.53 -17.69 -5.15
CA LEU A 192 3.51 -17.09 -4.25
C LEU A 192 3.23 -17.46 -2.78
N VAL A 193 1.98 -17.27 -2.34
CA VAL A 193 1.60 -17.45 -0.93
C VAL A 193 1.43 -18.93 -0.62
N THR A 194 2.54 -19.58 -0.26
CA THR A 194 2.61 -20.97 0.19
C THR A 194 3.17 -21.06 1.60
N LYS A 195 2.85 -22.12 2.36
CA LYS A 195 3.38 -22.33 3.72
C LYS A 195 4.91 -22.28 3.77
N ARG A 196 5.59 -22.79 2.73
CA ARG A 196 7.04 -22.73 2.59
C ARG A 196 7.52 -21.28 2.47
N PHE A 197 6.93 -20.51 1.55
CA PHE A 197 7.37 -19.15 1.29
C PHE A 197 7.07 -18.22 2.48
N VAL A 198 5.88 -18.31 3.08
CA VAL A 198 5.54 -17.56 4.30
C VAL A 198 6.54 -17.83 5.42
N LYS A 199 6.81 -19.11 5.73
CA LYS A 199 7.81 -19.47 6.75
C LYS A 199 9.21 -18.99 6.40
N TYR A 200 9.61 -19.02 5.13
CA TYR A 200 10.90 -18.52 4.70
C TYR A 200 11.02 -17.01 4.91
N VAL A 201 10.00 -16.24 4.49
CA VAL A 201 9.93 -14.79 4.70
C VAL A 201 10.07 -14.45 6.19
N GLN A 202 9.29 -15.11 7.03
CA GLN A 202 9.32 -14.91 8.49
C GLN A 202 10.66 -15.33 9.12
N SER A 203 11.34 -16.34 8.57
CA SER A 203 12.68 -16.72 9.02
C SER A 203 13.76 -15.67 8.72
N LYS A 204 13.44 -14.69 7.87
CA LYS A 204 14.26 -13.51 7.56
C LYS A 204 13.85 -12.28 8.35
N ASP A 205 12.95 -12.43 9.31
CA ASP A 205 12.37 -11.33 10.11
C ASP A 205 11.62 -10.30 9.25
N LEU A 206 11.07 -10.75 8.12
CA LEU A 206 10.27 -9.96 7.19
C LEU A 206 8.77 -10.20 7.42
N LYS A 207 7.95 -9.18 7.15
CA LYS A 207 6.50 -9.26 7.17
C LYS A 207 5.92 -9.50 5.79
N ILE A 208 4.88 -10.35 5.70
CA ILE A 208 4.18 -10.63 4.45
C ILE A 208 2.70 -10.27 4.57
N HIS A 209 2.26 -9.31 3.75
CA HIS A 209 0.86 -8.93 3.58
C HIS A 209 0.35 -9.40 2.22
N VAL A 210 -0.90 -9.83 2.15
CA VAL A 210 -1.48 -10.41 0.93
C VAL A 210 -2.63 -9.55 0.41
N TRP A 211 -2.64 -9.21 -0.88
CA TRP A 211 -3.64 -8.37 -1.54
C TRP A 211 -4.25 -9.03 -2.79
N THR A 212 -5.38 -8.57 -3.32
CA THR A 212 -6.48 -7.94 -2.59
C THR A 212 -7.46 -9.03 -2.25
N ILE A 213 -7.81 -9.21 -0.98
CA ILE A 213 -8.58 -10.35 -0.50
C ILE A 213 -9.91 -9.86 0.10
N ASN A 214 -11.02 -10.21 -0.54
CA ASN A 214 -12.33 -9.67 -0.20
C ASN A 214 -13.33 -10.74 0.28
N ASP A 215 -12.97 -12.01 0.23
CA ASP A 215 -13.83 -13.10 0.69
C ASP A 215 -13.33 -13.74 1.98
N GLU A 216 -14.27 -14.02 2.89
CA GLU A 216 -14.00 -14.56 4.22
C GLU A 216 -13.26 -15.91 4.20
N TYR A 217 -13.58 -16.78 3.26
CA TYR A 217 -12.95 -18.11 3.17
C TYR A 217 -11.44 -18.00 2.88
N THR A 218 -11.08 -17.14 1.95
CA THR A 218 -9.65 -16.88 1.62
C THR A 218 -8.95 -16.15 2.78
N MET A 219 -9.63 -15.20 3.46
CA MET A 219 -9.10 -14.53 4.65
C MET A 219 -8.73 -15.56 5.73
N ARG A 220 -9.64 -16.46 6.11
CA ARG A 220 -9.39 -17.52 7.10
C ARG A 220 -8.21 -18.42 6.68
N LYS A 221 -8.16 -18.85 5.42
CA LYS A 221 -7.04 -19.66 4.92
C LYS A 221 -5.68 -18.97 5.02
N LEU A 222 -5.62 -17.68 4.76
CA LEU A 222 -4.38 -16.90 4.85
C LEU A 222 -3.97 -16.70 6.31
N ILE A 223 -4.92 -16.49 7.21
CA ILE A 223 -4.68 -16.42 8.65
C ILE A 223 -4.11 -17.76 9.14
N ASP A 224 -4.73 -18.89 8.78
CA ASP A 224 -4.24 -20.24 9.13
C ASP A 224 -2.86 -20.53 8.54
N LEU A 225 -2.55 -19.95 7.38
CA LEU A 225 -1.24 -20.06 6.73
C LEU A 225 -0.17 -19.25 7.49
N GLY A 226 -0.59 -18.29 8.32
CA GLY A 226 0.27 -17.49 9.17
C GLY A 226 0.81 -16.24 8.47
N VAL A 227 0.05 -15.61 7.55
CA VAL A 227 0.46 -14.31 6.98
C VAL A 227 0.39 -13.21 8.05
N ASP A 228 1.21 -12.17 7.90
CA ASP A 228 1.30 -11.08 8.88
C ASP A 228 0.23 -9.99 8.67
N GLY A 229 -0.40 -9.94 7.49
CA GLY A 229 -1.47 -8.99 7.20
C GLY A 229 -2.24 -9.31 5.92
N ILE A 230 -3.40 -8.73 5.81
CA ILE A 230 -4.29 -8.84 4.64
C ILE A 230 -4.68 -7.42 4.20
N ILE A 231 -4.52 -7.15 2.92
CA ILE A 231 -4.95 -5.93 2.25
C ILE A 231 -6.29 -6.23 1.57
N THR A 232 -7.33 -5.48 1.94
CA THR A 232 -8.71 -5.78 1.55
C THR A 232 -9.54 -4.52 1.28
N ASP A 233 -10.48 -4.63 0.34
CA ASP A 233 -11.54 -3.64 0.11
C ASP A 233 -12.66 -3.72 1.17
N ARG A 234 -12.67 -4.80 1.98
CA ARG A 234 -13.68 -5.10 3.00
C ARG A 234 -13.07 -5.25 4.40
N PRO A 235 -12.49 -4.18 4.95
CA PRO A 235 -11.81 -4.24 6.24
C PRO A 235 -12.72 -4.66 7.40
N LYS A 236 -14.00 -4.34 7.35
CA LYS A 236 -14.98 -4.77 8.38
C LYS A 236 -15.14 -6.29 8.39
N ILE A 237 -15.24 -6.93 7.21
CA ILE A 237 -15.33 -8.39 7.13
C ILE A 237 -14.08 -9.03 7.73
N LEU A 238 -12.88 -8.53 7.39
CA LEU A 238 -11.63 -9.06 7.95
C LEU A 238 -11.58 -8.88 9.48
N LYS A 239 -12.04 -7.74 9.99
CA LYS A 239 -12.13 -7.51 11.45
C LYS A 239 -13.07 -8.53 12.12
N ASP A 240 -14.24 -8.76 11.53
CA ASP A 240 -15.20 -9.74 12.06
C ASP A 240 -14.60 -11.16 12.06
N VAL A 241 -13.87 -11.55 11.01
CA VAL A 241 -13.13 -12.83 10.93
C VAL A 241 -12.09 -12.96 12.04
N LEU A 242 -11.32 -11.90 12.30
CA LEU A 242 -10.26 -11.92 13.33
C LEU A 242 -10.81 -11.94 14.77
N THR A 243 -12.01 -11.40 15.00
CA THR A 243 -12.65 -11.41 16.32
C THR A 243 -13.37 -12.70 16.65
N GLN A 244 -13.65 -13.55 15.66
CA GLN A 244 -14.30 -14.86 15.84
C GLN A 244 -13.31 -16.02 16.02
N ASN A 245 -12.02 -15.77 15.91
CA ASN A 245 -10.93 -16.72 16.16
C ASN A 245 -10.33 -16.46 17.53
#